data_c5eb7e94a40e00605a9164d3282d6b51
#
_entry.id   c5eb7e94a40e00605a9164d3282d6b51
#
_cell.length_a   1.000
_cell.length_b   1.000
_cell.length_c   1.000
_cell.angle_alpha   90.00
_cell.angle_beta   90.00
_cell.angle_gamma   90.00
#
_symmetry.space_group_name_H-M   'P 1'
#
loop_
_entity.id
_entity.type
_entity.pdbx_description
1 polymer ?
#
loop_
_entity_poly.entity_id
_entity_poly.type
_entity_poly.pdbx_seq_one_letter_code
_entity_poly.pdbx_strand_id
1 'polypeptide(L)'
;MKYIILIFNLILSTNMSSQTNLSYYFGDNTNFDESIPKPSEIIGHEVGEWHVTHDKLVQYMYAVAESSDRVLIEETGKTYENRPLLILKVSSNKNIKVLEKIQKKHIEISEGKKMNEFENMPAVVYQGYGVHGNEASASNASILGIYYLAASNSEETNEILNNTVILFDPCLNPDGFQRFANWVNSNKNLVPNPDNNDREFSEVWPGGRTNHYWFDLNRDWLPVQLPESQARVKTFTEWLPNIVTDHHEMGTNSTFFFQPGVPSRVNPLIPNLNQELTEKIAKYHADYLDKIGSLYYSKEDYDDFYFGKGSTYPDANGGIGILFEQGSSRGHIQNSQNGILTFPFAIRNQLTTTLSTLKAASSLKNELLAYMNTFYVNNFNESAKSKYMGIGFGNNQDKTSSYQLAKILKAHKIDVFETNDQKFKYYVPIKQKKSKLIKAMFDTQTKFEDSLFYDVSAWTFPLAFNLNYDFLKESFDVNKLFEKPVGKVSDFSTYGYLIKPHDYNIPAFINYLQEKKIRLKSSSKSFKIKNNFFDYGSILIPVEGQSQKPEKLFNLLTNISNKTGIDVHALSSGY
;
A
#
# COMPACT_ATOMS: atom_id res chain seq x y z
N MET A 1 -18.71 51.29 -37.60
CA MET A 1 -18.19 49.94 -37.93
C MET A 1 -16.98 49.50 -37.10
N LYS A 2 -15.95 50.30 -36.91
CA LYS A 2 -14.76 49.89 -36.09
C LYS A 2 -15.06 49.54 -34.62
N TYR A 3 -16.03 50.19 -33.99
CA TYR A 3 -16.40 49.91 -32.58
C TYR A 3 -17.27 48.66 -32.42
N ILE A 4 -18.06 48.28 -33.44
CA ILE A 4 -18.85 47.07 -33.43
C ILE A 4 -17.97 45.84 -33.55
N ILE A 5 -16.86 45.92 -34.33
CA ILE A 5 -15.89 44.83 -34.48
C ILE A 5 -15.07 44.64 -33.16
N LEU A 6 -14.81 45.72 -32.43
CA LEU A 6 -14.10 45.63 -31.13
C LEU A 6 -14.97 44.96 -30.04
N ILE A 7 -16.26 45.29 -30.01
CA ILE A 7 -17.25 44.71 -29.08
C ILE A 7 -17.44 43.22 -29.43
N PHE A 8 -17.51 42.87 -30.71
CA PHE A 8 -17.68 41.45 -31.12
C PHE A 8 -16.45 40.60 -30.80
N ASN A 9 -15.23 41.15 -30.90
CA ASN A 9 -14.00 40.48 -30.47
C ASN A 9 -13.89 40.39 -28.93
N LEU A 10 -14.41 41.35 -28.18
CA LEU A 10 -14.45 41.32 -26.73
C LEU A 10 -15.45 40.27 -26.22
N ILE A 11 -16.59 40.07 -26.90
CA ILE A 11 -17.58 39.06 -26.57
C ILE A 11 -17.11 37.64 -26.97
N LEU A 12 -16.33 37.52 -28.05
CA LEU A 12 -15.72 36.23 -28.43
C LEU A 12 -14.56 35.83 -27.53
N SER A 13 -13.86 36.78 -26.90
CA SER A 13 -12.75 36.50 -25.97
C SER A 13 -13.22 36.11 -24.54
N THR A 14 -14.49 36.33 -24.20
CA THR A 14 -15.01 36.01 -22.86
C THR A 14 -15.62 34.60 -22.74
N ASN A 15 -15.71 33.82 -23.83
CA ASN A 15 -16.33 32.50 -23.82
C ASN A 15 -15.38 31.33 -24.11
N MET A 16 -14.07 31.46 -23.92
CA MET A 16 -13.14 30.34 -24.03
C MET A 16 -12.64 29.83 -22.67
N SER A 17 -13.43 29.96 -21.63
CA SER A 17 -13.30 29.06 -20.49
C SER A 17 -14.20 27.86 -20.78
N SER A 18 -13.67 26.84 -21.44
CA SER A 18 -14.35 25.53 -21.50
C SER A 18 -14.50 25.07 -20.06
N GLN A 19 -15.68 25.31 -19.49
CA GLN A 19 -16.01 24.83 -18.16
C GLN A 19 -15.98 23.31 -18.22
N THR A 20 -15.01 22.68 -17.57
CA THR A 20 -14.91 21.23 -17.48
C THR A 20 -16.10 20.76 -16.64
N ASN A 21 -17.01 19.99 -17.23
CA ASN A 21 -18.20 19.45 -16.58
C ASN A 21 -18.27 17.93 -16.73
N LEU A 22 -19.27 17.30 -16.18
CA LEU A 22 -19.44 15.85 -16.26
C LEU A 22 -19.52 15.31 -17.69
N SER A 23 -20.04 16.10 -18.67
CA SER A 23 -20.11 15.67 -20.08
C SER A 23 -18.72 15.51 -20.72
N TYR A 24 -17.73 16.26 -20.27
CA TYR A 24 -16.33 16.08 -20.71
C TYR A 24 -15.78 14.69 -20.36
N TYR A 25 -16.19 14.15 -19.22
CA TYR A 25 -15.72 12.86 -18.72
C TYR A 25 -16.56 11.68 -19.21
N PHE A 26 -17.88 11.83 -19.32
CA PHE A 26 -18.82 10.73 -19.55
C PHE A 26 -19.59 10.85 -20.87
N GLY A 27 -19.47 11.97 -21.61
CA GLY A 27 -20.31 12.29 -22.75
C GLY A 27 -21.73 12.78 -22.35
N ASP A 28 -22.43 13.34 -23.32
CA ASP A 28 -23.72 14.00 -23.08
C ASP A 28 -24.91 13.04 -22.85
N ASN A 29 -24.74 11.77 -23.22
CA ASN A 29 -25.83 10.79 -23.21
C ASN A 29 -25.84 9.85 -22.00
N THR A 30 -25.01 10.09 -20.98
CA THR A 30 -24.96 9.22 -19.80
C THR A 30 -26.14 9.52 -18.88
N ASN A 31 -26.95 8.50 -18.62
CA ASN A 31 -28.09 8.59 -17.71
C ASN A 31 -27.64 8.28 -16.28
N PHE A 32 -27.65 9.29 -15.43
CA PHE A 32 -27.31 9.18 -14.01
C PHE A 32 -28.57 9.27 -13.14
N ASP A 33 -28.56 8.54 -12.03
CA ASP A 33 -29.55 8.66 -10.97
C ASP A 33 -29.37 10.01 -10.25
N GLU A 34 -30.40 10.86 -10.36
CA GLU A 34 -30.39 12.20 -9.77
C GLU A 34 -30.42 12.21 -8.23
N SER A 35 -30.70 11.09 -7.58
CA SER A 35 -30.64 10.96 -6.12
C SER A 35 -29.21 10.88 -5.58
N ILE A 36 -28.23 10.59 -6.43
CA ILE A 36 -26.82 10.55 -6.07
C ILE A 36 -26.21 11.94 -6.29
N PRO A 37 -25.63 12.57 -5.27
CA PRO A 37 -25.10 13.93 -5.37
C PRO A 37 -23.96 14.02 -6.40
N LYS A 38 -24.04 15.01 -7.29
CA LYS A 38 -22.94 15.30 -8.23
C LYS A 38 -21.70 15.76 -7.48
N PRO A 39 -20.49 15.43 -7.97
CA PRO A 39 -19.25 15.87 -7.33
C PRO A 39 -19.24 17.36 -6.98
N SER A 40 -19.56 18.24 -7.92
CA SER A 40 -19.54 19.69 -7.72
C SER A 40 -20.47 20.22 -6.63
N GLU A 41 -21.57 19.51 -6.35
CA GLU A 41 -22.54 19.89 -5.29
C GLU A 41 -21.92 19.74 -3.88
N ILE A 42 -20.96 18.82 -3.71
CA ILE A 42 -20.32 18.54 -2.41
C ILE A 42 -18.95 19.22 -2.32
N ILE A 43 -18.10 19.08 -3.36
CA ILE A 43 -16.74 19.65 -3.30
C ILE A 43 -16.71 21.16 -3.59
N GLY A 44 -17.79 21.72 -4.17
CA GLY A 44 -17.97 23.15 -4.40
C GLY A 44 -17.30 23.72 -5.66
N HIS A 45 -16.83 22.86 -6.57
CA HIS A 45 -16.28 23.20 -7.89
C HIS A 45 -16.33 21.99 -8.82
N GLU A 46 -16.18 22.18 -10.12
CA GLU A 46 -16.06 21.05 -11.04
C GLU A 46 -14.75 20.30 -10.85
N VAL A 47 -14.79 18.97 -11.06
CA VAL A 47 -13.57 18.13 -10.96
C VAL A 47 -12.58 18.54 -12.05
N GLY A 48 -11.34 18.79 -11.67
CA GLY A 48 -10.28 19.30 -12.57
C GLY A 48 -10.16 20.82 -12.63
N GLU A 49 -11.09 21.58 -12.07
CA GLU A 49 -10.98 23.04 -11.93
C GLU A 49 -10.01 23.43 -10.83
N TRP A 50 -10.04 22.71 -9.74
CA TRP A 50 -9.12 22.77 -8.60
C TRP A 50 -8.66 21.37 -8.24
N HIS A 51 -7.48 21.23 -7.65
CA HIS A 51 -7.08 20.00 -7.01
C HIS A 51 -7.90 19.78 -5.73
N VAL A 52 -8.63 18.70 -5.65
CA VAL A 52 -9.48 18.39 -4.50
C VAL A 52 -8.62 18.14 -3.26
N THR A 53 -8.98 18.73 -2.13
CA THR A 53 -8.34 18.48 -0.85
C THR A 53 -8.87 17.19 -0.21
N HIS A 54 -8.09 16.56 0.67
CA HIS A 54 -8.48 15.28 1.25
C HIS A 54 -9.78 15.35 2.06
N ASP A 55 -10.03 16.45 2.76
CA ASP A 55 -11.28 16.68 3.50
C ASP A 55 -12.50 16.69 2.59
N LYS A 56 -12.42 17.34 1.43
CA LYS A 56 -13.50 17.36 0.42
C LYS A 56 -13.70 16.00 -0.22
N LEU A 57 -12.60 15.29 -0.52
CA LEU A 57 -12.67 13.92 -1.03
C LEU A 57 -13.39 13.01 -0.03
N VAL A 58 -13.02 13.04 1.24
CA VAL A 58 -13.67 12.26 2.30
C VAL A 58 -15.16 12.63 2.41
N GLN A 59 -15.49 13.92 2.42
CA GLN A 59 -16.88 14.37 2.47
C GLN A 59 -17.70 13.79 1.30
N TYR A 60 -17.14 13.80 0.10
CA TYR A 60 -17.80 13.24 -1.07
C TYR A 60 -18.00 11.72 -0.97
N MET A 61 -16.97 10.97 -0.51
CA MET A 61 -17.09 9.52 -0.34
C MET A 61 -18.21 9.12 0.63
N TYR A 62 -18.36 9.85 1.74
CA TYR A 62 -19.47 9.63 2.67
C TYR A 62 -20.81 9.99 2.05
N ALA A 63 -20.92 11.13 1.35
CA ALA A 63 -22.18 11.55 0.71
C ALA A 63 -22.68 10.52 -0.31
N VAL A 64 -21.78 9.94 -1.12
CA VAL A 64 -22.15 8.88 -2.06
C VAL A 64 -22.56 7.60 -1.34
N ALA A 65 -21.84 7.20 -0.29
CA ALA A 65 -22.16 5.99 0.47
C ALA A 65 -23.52 6.10 1.20
N GLU A 66 -23.89 7.29 1.66
CA GLU A 66 -25.19 7.54 2.29
C GLU A 66 -26.35 7.55 1.28
N SER A 67 -26.08 7.88 0.01
CA SER A 67 -27.10 8.05 -1.03
C SER A 67 -27.29 6.81 -1.90
N SER A 68 -26.36 5.82 -1.87
CA SER A 68 -26.38 4.67 -2.78
C SER A 68 -26.41 3.32 -2.05
N ASP A 69 -27.34 2.46 -2.42
CA ASP A 69 -27.42 1.08 -1.93
C ASP A 69 -26.40 0.12 -2.58
N ARG A 70 -25.58 0.65 -3.52
CA ARG A 70 -24.47 -0.05 -4.17
C ARG A 70 -23.14 0.11 -3.43
N VAL A 71 -23.05 0.99 -2.42
CA VAL A 71 -21.81 1.44 -1.81
C VAL A 71 -21.87 1.28 -0.28
N LEU A 72 -20.86 0.60 0.28
CA LEU A 72 -20.61 0.59 1.72
C LEU A 72 -19.24 1.21 1.98
N ILE A 73 -19.13 2.08 2.98
CA ILE A 73 -17.88 2.74 3.35
C ILE A 73 -17.35 2.21 4.68
N GLU A 74 -16.03 2.04 4.77
CA GLU A 74 -15.32 1.59 5.96
C GLU A 74 -14.06 2.45 6.20
N GLU A 75 -13.84 2.90 7.43
CA GLU A 75 -12.57 3.47 7.87
C GLU A 75 -11.66 2.34 8.32
N THR A 76 -10.60 2.05 7.56
CA THR A 76 -9.67 0.93 7.81
C THR A 76 -8.51 1.29 8.72
N GLY A 77 -8.29 2.58 8.97
CA GLY A 77 -7.22 3.11 9.80
C GLY A 77 -7.07 4.62 9.68
N LYS A 78 -5.98 5.13 10.24
CA LYS A 78 -5.62 6.56 10.17
C LYS A 78 -4.15 6.74 9.83
N THR A 79 -3.85 7.82 9.12
CA THR A 79 -2.48 8.27 8.87
C THR A 79 -1.83 8.83 10.14
N TYR A 80 -0.54 9.17 10.07
CA TYR A 80 0.15 9.88 11.16
C TYR A 80 -0.46 11.25 11.48
N GLU A 81 -1.10 11.91 10.51
CA GLU A 81 -1.82 13.18 10.72
C GLU A 81 -3.30 12.97 11.10
N ASN A 82 -3.67 11.74 11.47
CA ASN A 82 -5.03 11.33 11.86
C ASN A 82 -6.10 11.47 10.77
N ARG A 83 -5.71 11.52 9.47
CA ARG A 83 -6.66 11.46 8.36
C ARG A 83 -7.19 10.04 8.19
N PRO A 84 -8.50 9.86 7.94
CA PRO A 84 -9.07 8.54 7.75
C PRO A 84 -8.53 7.88 6.47
N LEU A 85 -8.30 6.59 6.54
CA LEU A 85 -8.03 5.69 5.41
C LEU A 85 -9.34 4.98 5.08
N LEU A 86 -9.86 5.21 3.88
CA LEU A 86 -11.19 4.76 3.49
C LEU A 86 -11.13 3.62 2.47
N ILE A 87 -12.02 2.66 2.63
CA ILE A 87 -12.37 1.69 1.60
C ILE A 87 -13.87 1.75 1.35
N LEU A 88 -14.26 1.92 0.08
CA LEU A 88 -15.63 1.76 -0.33
C LEU A 88 -15.78 0.40 -1.01
N LYS A 89 -16.73 -0.41 -0.51
CA LYS A 89 -17.08 -1.71 -1.10
C LYS A 89 -18.24 -1.49 -2.04
N VAL A 90 -18.00 -1.63 -3.34
CA VAL A 90 -18.97 -1.29 -4.38
C VAL A 90 -19.34 -2.55 -5.16
N SER A 91 -20.65 -2.78 -5.33
CA SER A 91 -21.20 -3.89 -6.11
C SER A 91 -22.69 -3.67 -6.37
N SER A 92 -23.35 -4.60 -7.08
CA SER A 92 -24.82 -4.54 -7.17
C SER A 92 -25.47 -4.70 -5.78
N ASN A 93 -26.63 -4.09 -5.58
CA ASN A 93 -27.42 -4.21 -4.33
C ASN A 93 -27.60 -5.68 -3.90
N LYS A 94 -27.80 -6.58 -4.87
CA LYS A 94 -27.89 -8.02 -4.62
C LYS A 94 -26.62 -8.58 -3.97
N ASN A 95 -25.44 -8.19 -4.45
CA ASN A 95 -24.15 -8.63 -3.93
C ASN A 95 -23.85 -7.98 -2.57
N ILE A 96 -24.16 -6.70 -2.41
CA ILE A 96 -23.98 -5.96 -1.14
C ILE A 96 -24.71 -6.66 0.01
N LYS A 97 -25.95 -7.11 -0.21
CA LYS A 97 -26.76 -7.81 0.82
C LYS A 97 -26.15 -9.12 1.29
N VAL A 98 -25.25 -9.74 0.53
CA VAL A 98 -24.60 -11.04 0.85
C VAL A 98 -23.08 -10.95 0.82
N LEU A 99 -22.52 -9.77 1.02
CA LEU A 99 -21.10 -9.47 0.79
C LEU A 99 -20.16 -10.36 1.61
N GLU A 100 -20.44 -10.59 2.89
CA GLU A 100 -19.65 -11.48 3.76
C GLU A 100 -19.62 -12.93 3.24
N LYS A 101 -20.74 -13.41 2.69
CA LYS A 101 -20.81 -14.74 2.08
C LYS A 101 -19.98 -14.81 0.80
N ILE A 102 -19.98 -13.73 0.01
CA ILE A 102 -19.13 -13.62 -1.20
C ILE A 102 -17.66 -13.66 -0.78
N GLN A 103 -17.25 -12.82 0.19
CA GLN A 103 -15.89 -12.77 0.70
C GLN A 103 -15.40 -14.15 1.18
N LYS A 104 -16.20 -14.83 1.99
CA LYS A 104 -15.86 -16.17 2.50
C LYS A 104 -15.62 -17.16 1.37
N LYS A 105 -16.54 -17.24 0.40
CA LYS A 105 -16.41 -18.13 -0.77
C LYS A 105 -15.19 -17.77 -1.63
N HIS A 106 -14.93 -16.47 -1.80
CA HIS A 106 -13.77 -16.00 -2.56
C HIS A 106 -12.46 -16.45 -1.90
N ILE A 107 -12.33 -16.33 -0.59
CA ILE A 107 -11.15 -16.81 0.16
C ILE A 107 -10.99 -18.33 0.06
N GLU A 108 -12.08 -19.10 0.00
CA GLU A 108 -12.02 -20.56 -0.18
C GLU A 108 -11.28 -20.99 -1.46
N ILE A 109 -11.24 -20.14 -2.50
CA ILE A 109 -10.46 -20.37 -3.73
C ILE A 109 -8.96 -20.54 -3.42
N SER A 110 -8.46 -19.88 -2.39
CA SER A 110 -7.04 -19.89 -1.99
C SER A 110 -6.63 -21.08 -1.11
N GLU A 111 -7.54 -22.01 -0.82
CA GLU A 111 -7.25 -23.12 0.11
C GLU A 111 -6.54 -24.32 -0.55
N GLY A 112 -6.07 -24.17 -1.80
CA GLY A 112 -5.28 -25.17 -2.52
C GLY A 112 -6.07 -26.42 -2.97
N LYS A 113 -7.40 -26.35 -2.94
CA LYS A 113 -8.29 -27.36 -3.48
C LYS A 113 -8.69 -26.99 -4.90
N LYS A 114 -8.60 -27.94 -5.83
CA LYS A 114 -9.05 -27.70 -7.21
C LYS A 114 -10.55 -27.46 -7.25
N MET A 115 -10.95 -26.33 -7.83
CA MET A 115 -12.34 -25.94 -8.09
C MET A 115 -12.58 -25.93 -9.60
N ASN A 116 -13.79 -26.31 -10.02
CA ASN A 116 -14.13 -26.42 -11.45
C ASN A 116 -15.19 -25.41 -11.90
N GLU A 117 -15.89 -24.75 -10.95
CA GLU A 117 -17.03 -23.86 -11.27
C GLU A 117 -16.91 -22.54 -10.52
N PHE A 118 -16.99 -21.43 -11.26
CA PHE A 118 -16.89 -20.06 -10.75
C PHE A 118 -18.05 -19.16 -11.23
N GLU A 119 -19.01 -19.70 -12.00
CA GLU A 119 -20.02 -18.91 -12.72
C GLU A 119 -20.82 -17.93 -11.85
N ASN A 120 -21.12 -18.33 -10.61
CA ASN A 120 -21.93 -17.54 -9.68
C ASN A 120 -21.10 -16.73 -8.68
N MET A 121 -19.81 -16.54 -8.95
CA MET A 121 -18.91 -15.78 -8.09
C MET A 121 -18.50 -14.49 -8.79
N PRO A 122 -18.61 -13.33 -8.13
CA PRO A 122 -18.03 -12.09 -8.66
C PRO A 122 -16.50 -12.13 -8.53
N ALA A 123 -15.79 -11.50 -9.48
CA ALA A 123 -14.38 -11.19 -9.30
C ALA A 123 -14.21 -10.06 -8.27
N VAL A 124 -13.10 -10.04 -7.55
CA VAL A 124 -12.76 -8.96 -6.63
C VAL A 124 -11.70 -8.08 -7.26
N VAL A 125 -11.96 -6.77 -7.33
CA VAL A 125 -11.05 -5.77 -7.89
C VAL A 125 -10.72 -4.75 -6.81
N TYR A 126 -9.44 -4.48 -6.59
CA TYR A 126 -8.98 -3.41 -5.73
C TYR A 126 -8.50 -2.24 -6.61
N GLN A 127 -9.20 -1.12 -6.52
CA GLN A 127 -8.85 0.13 -7.21
C GLN A 127 -8.11 1.04 -6.24
N GLY A 128 -6.78 1.17 -6.39
CA GLY A 128 -5.93 1.97 -5.51
C GLY A 128 -5.48 3.28 -6.15
N TYR A 129 -5.84 4.42 -5.56
CA TYR A 129 -5.55 5.74 -6.10
C TYR A 129 -4.57 6.51 -5.22
N GLY A 130 -3.63 7.23 -5.86
CA GLY A 130 -2.84 8.26 -5.21
C GLY A 130 -1.92 7.77 -4.09
N VAL A 131 -1.19 6.68 -4.30
CA VAL A 131 -0.13 6.23 -3.36
C VAL A 131 1.00 7.25 -3.26
N HIS A 132 1.25 8.01 -4.34
CA HIS A 132 2.03 9.22 -4.33
C HIS A 132 1.08 10.43 -4.39
N GLY A 133 1.05 11.23 -3.35
CA GLY A 133 0.04 12.29 -3.21
C GLY A 133 0.17 13.44 -4.22
N ASN A 134 1.36 13.66 -4.79
CA ASN A 134 1.59 14.66 -5.84
C ASN A 134 1.34 14.14 -7.26
N GLU A 135 0.91 12.90 -7.41
CA GLU A 135 0.40 12.30 -8.63
C GLU A 135 -1.13 12.36 -8.61
N ALA A 136 -1.66 13.59 -8.59
CA ALA A 136 -2.98 13.89 -8.06
C ALA A 136 -4.16 13.54 -8.98
N SER A 137 -3.93 13.33 -10.29
CA SER A 137 -5.03 13.05 -11.23
C SER A 137 -5.80 11.78 -10.86
N ALA A 138 -5.11 10.78 -10.29
CA ALA A 138 -5.71 9.53 -9.88
C ALA A 138 -6.76 9.71 -8.76
N SER A 139 -6.40 10.34 -7.63
CA SER A 139 -7.36 10.59 -6.54
C SER A 139 -8.47 11.56 -6.93
N ASN A 140 -8.23 12.49 -7.87
CA ASN A 140 -9.30 13.32 -8.42
C ASN A 140 -10.22 12.50 -9.36
N ALA A 141 -9.69 11.55 -10.13
CA ALA A 141 -10.49 10.64 -10.94
C ALA A 141 -11.34 9.68 -10.08
N SER A 142 -10.88 9.34 -8.87
CA SER A 142 -11.65 8.48 -7.96
C SER A 142 -13.02 9.08 -7.61
N ILE A 143 -13.13 10.41 -7.54
CA ILE A 143 -14.41 11.10 -7.31
C ILE A 143 -15.39 10.83 -8.44
N LEU A 144 -14.94 10.91 -9.68
CA LEU A 144 -15.75 10.60 -10.86
C LEU A 144 -16.04 9.10 -10.97
N GLY A 145 -15.07 8.26 -10.63
CA GLY A 145 -15.21 6.80 -10.65
C GLY A 145 -16.30 6.32 -9.70
N ILE A 146 -16.29 6.80 -8.45
CA ILE A 146 -17.34 6.41 -7.48
C ILE A 146 -18.71 6.98 -7.85
N TYR A 147 -18.77 8.23 -8.37
CA TYR A 147 -20.00 8.80 -8.89
C TYR A 147 -20.59 7.93 -10.00
N TYR A 148 -19.78 7.55 -11.00
CA TYR A 148 -20.21 6.70 -12.10
C TYR A 148 -20.76 5.35 -11.60
N LEU A 149 -20.06 4.69 -10.70
CA LEU A 149 -20.47 3.37 -10.17
C LEU A 149 -21.75 3.46 -9.34
N ALA A 150 -21.94 4.53 -8.59
CA ALA A 150 -23.11 4.74 -7.76
C ALA A 150 -24.34 5.18 -8.57
N ALA A 151 -24.16 6.10 -9.54
CA ALA A 151 -25.24 6.82 -10.21
C ALA A 151 -25.59 6.30 -11.60
N SER A 152 -24.65 5.67 -12.33
CA SER A 152 -24.93 5.21 -13.70
C SER A 152 -25.90 4.02 -13.72
N ASN A 153 -26.95 4.14 -14.55
CA ASN A 153 -27.94 3.10 -14.80
C ASN A 153 -27.75 2.41 -16.16
N SER A 154 -26.56 2.54 -16.78
CA SER A 154 -26.26 1.87 -18.03
C SER A 154 -26.23 0.34 -17.86
N GLU A 155 -26.49 -0.39 -18.94
CA GLU A 155 -26.40 -1.85 -18.97
C GLU A 155 -24.99 -2.33 -18.62
N GLU A 156 -23.96 -1.63 -19.13
CA GLU A 156 -22.56 -1.93 -18.84
C GLU A 156 -22.23 -1.78 -17.35
N THR A 157 -22.68 -0.70 -16.71
CA THR A 157 -22.48 -0.50 -15.25
C THR A 157 -23.16 -1.61 -14.45
N ASN A 158 -24.37 -1.98 -14.82
CA ASN A 158 -25.11 -3.05 -14.15
C ASN A 158 -24.42 -4.42 -14.33
N GLU A 159 -23.87 -4.71 -15.51
CA GLU A 159 -23.07 -5.91 -15.77
C GLU A 159 -21.81 -5.94 -14.90
N ILE A 160 -21.05 -4.84 -14.87
CA ILE A 160 -19.85 -4.70 -14.03
C ILE A 160 -20.20 -4.95 -12.56
N LEU A 161 -21.18 -4.26 -12.00
CA LEU A 161 -21.57 -4.39 -10.60
C LEU A 161 -22.10 -5.78 -10.23
N ASN A 162 -22.76 -6.48 -11.15
CA ASN A 162 -23.22 -7.85 -10.92
C ASN A 162 -22.08 -8.87 -10.92
N ASN A 163 -21.05 -8.62 -11.72
CA ASN A 163 -19.92 -9.53 -11.91
C ASN A 163 -18.70 -9.23 -11.03
N THR A 164 -18.69 -8.09 -10.31
CA THR A 164 -17.54 -7.69 -9.49
C THR A 164 -17.95 -7.23 -8.10
N VAL A 165 -17.01 -7.39 -7.16
CA VAL A 165 -16.94 -6.63 -5.91
C VAL A 165 -15.71 -5.74 -6.02
N ILE A 166 -15.92 -4.44 -5.88
CA ILE A 166 -14.87 -3.44 -6.04
C ILE A 166 -14.49 -2.93 -4.65
N LEU A 167 -13.22 -3.06 -4.29
CA LEU A 167 -12.59 -2.45 -3.14
C LEU A 167 -11.99 -1.14 -3.62
N PHE A 168 -12.67 -0.06 -3.40
CA PHE A 168 -12.35 1.24 -3.94
C PHE A 168 -11.65 2.09 -2.88
N ASP A 169 -10.32 2.30 -3.04
CA ASP A 169 -9.48 3.09 -2.14
C ASP A 169 -9.18 4.45 -2.79
N PRO A 170 -9.90 5.51 -2.45
CA PRO A 170 -9.86 6.77 -3.18
C PRO A 170 -8.56 7.55 -2.98
N CYS A 171 -7.81 7.26 -1.91
CA CYS A 171 -6.55 7.95 -1.61
C CYS A 171 -5.68 7.14 -0.64
N LEU A 172 -4.69 6.43 -1.19
CA LEU A 172 -3.72 5.62 -0.42
C LEU A 172 -2.76 6.46 0.44
N ASN A 173 -2.57 7.75 0.09
CA ASN A 173 -1.66 8.68 0.78
C ASN A 173 -2.34 10.01 1.11
N PRO A 174 -3.24 10.03 2.09
CA PRO A 174 -3.96 11.25 2.48
C PRO A 174 -3.07 12.44 2.84
N ASP A 175 -1.95 12.20 3.56
CA ASP A 175 -1.07 13.25 4.05
C ASP A 175 -0.28 13.91 2.89
N GLY A 176 0.25 13.09 1.99
CA GLY A 176 0.94 13.58 0.79
C GLY A 176 -0.01 14.29 -0.17
N PHE A 177 -1.18 13.72 -0.39
CA PHE A 177 -2.22 14.29 -1.25
C PHE A 177 -2.69 15.67 -0.77
N GLN A 178 -2.99 15.81 0.54
CA GLN A 178 -3.38 17.08 1.13
C GLN A 178 -2.28 18.13 0.99
N ARG A 179 -1.02 17.74 1.21
CA ARG A 179 0.14 18.63 1.11
C ARG A 179 0.30 19.18 -0.30
N PHE A 180 0.18 18.31 -1.30
CA PHE A 180 0.26 18.70 -2.70
C PHE A 180 -0.92 19.59 -3.12
N ALA A 181 -2.16 19.21 -2.80
CA ALA A 181 -3.34 20.01 -3.12
C ALA A 181 -3.23 21.44 -2.56
N ASN A 182 -2.74 21.59 -1.33
CA ASN A 182 -2.51 22.91 -0.74
C ASN A 182 -1.47 23.71 -1.51
N TRP A 183 -0.35 23.08 -1.91
CA TRP A 183 0.69 23.73 -2.67
C TRP A 183 0.18 24.22 -4.03
N VAL A 184 -0.35 23.32 -4.83
CA VAL A 184 -0.74 23.60 -6.21
C VAL A 184 -1.88 24.62 -6.29
N ASN A 185 -2.88 24.50 -5.41
CA ASN A 185 -3.99 25.45 -5.35
C ASN A 185 -3.57 26.84 -4.87
N SER A 186 -2.62 26.94 -3.94
CA SER A 186 -2.08 28.22 -3.47
C SER A 186 -1.22 28.94 -4.51
N ASN A 187 -0.69 28.22 -5.49
CA ASN A 187 0.12 28.77 -6.57
C ASN A 187 -0.62 28.83 -7.91
N LYS A 188 -1.90 28.47 -7.95
CA LYS A 188 -2.74 28.57 -9.15
C LYS A 188 -2.87 30.01 -9.62
N ASN A 189 -2.54 30.27 -10.88
CA ASN A 189 -2.76 31.56 -11.50
C ASN A 189 -4.26 31.80 -11.80
N LEU A 190 -4.68 33.06 -11.75
CA LEU A 190 -6.05 33.45 -12.12
C LEU A 190 -6.36 33.07 -13.59
N VAL A 191 -5.39 33.28 -14.47
CA VAL A 191 -5.40 32.77 -15.85
C VAL A 191 -4.40 31.65 -15.92
N PRO A 192 -4.81 30.42 -16.27
CA PRO A 192 -3.91 29.28 -16.33
C PRO A 192 -2.66 29.57 -17.18
N ASN A 193 -1.48 29.33 -16.62
CA ASN A 193 -0.20 29.59 -17.28
C ASN A 193 0.53 28.26 -17.54
N PRO A 194 0.72 27.85 -18.81
CA PRO A 194 1.37 26.59 -19.14
C PRO A 194 2.91 26.65 -19.16
N ASP A 195 3.53 27.79 -18.82
CA ASP A 195 5.00 27.95 -18.81
C ASP A 195 5.62 27.01 -17.77
N ASN A 196 6.52 26.12 -18.22
CA ASN A 196 7.19 25.12 -17.38
C ASN A 196 8.05 25.72 -16.24
N ASN A 197 8.32 27.04 -16.27
CA ASN A 197 9.02 27.75 -15.21
C ASN A 197 8.07 28.35 -14.17
N ASP A 198 6.76 28.17 -14.31
CA ASP A 198 5.81 28.67 -13.33
C ASP A 198 6.04 28.02 -11.95
N ARG A 199 5.84 28.81 -10.91
CA ARG A 199 6.02 28.38 -9.51
C ARG A 199 5.11 27.22 -9.15
N GLU A 200 3.96 27.07 -9.75
CA GLU A 200 3.02 25.99 -9.53
C GLU A 200 3.69 24.61 -9.67
N PHE A 201 4.62 24.46 -10.63
CA PHE A 201 5.29 23.19 -10.94
C PHE A 201 6.55 22.93 -10.09
N SER A 202 6.96 23.89 -9.27
CA SER A 202 8.17 23.82 -8.43
C SER A 202 7.81 23.52 -6.98
N GLU A 203 7.20 22.35 -6.75
CA GLU A 203 6.77 21.90 -5.42
C GLU A 203 7.93 21.93 -4.41
N VAL A 204 7.72 22.58 -3.26
CA VAL A 204 8.75 22.67 -2.22
C VAL A 204 8.89 21.35 -1.46
N TRP A 205 10.12 21.06 -1.04
CA TRP A 205 10.39 19.92 -0.15
C TRP A 205 9.60 20.09 1.17
N PRO A 206 8.98 19.01 1.73
CA PRO A 206 9.16 17.60 1.37
C PRO A 206 8.31 17.08 0.20
N GLY A 207 7.49 17.91 -0.43
CA GLY A 207 6.61 17.52 -1.52
C GLY A 207 5.47 16.55 -1.09
N GLY A 208 4.57 16.28 -2.03
CA GLY A 208 3.41 15.41 -1.78
C GLY A 208 3.62 13.94 -2.11
N ARG A 209 4.79 13.55 -2.68
CA ARG A 209 5.03 12.16 -3.07
C ARG A 209 4.90 11.19 -1.89
N THR A 210 5.55 11.51 -0.79
CA THR A 210 5.71 10.64 0.38
C THR A 210 4.65 10.91 1.46
N ASN A 211 4.54 10.02 2.45
CA ASN A 211 3.67 10.21 3.60
C ASN A 211 4.19 11.31 4.56
N HIS A 212 3.61 11.44 5.77
CA HIS A 212 4.00 12.42 6.77
C HIS A 212 5.51 12.38 7.11
N TYR A 213 6.09 11.18 7.27
CA TYR A 213 7.50 10.99 7.63
C TYR A 213 8.42 10.73 6.44
N TRP A 214 8.01 11.12 5.23
CA TRP A 214 8.79 11.07 3.99
C TRP A 214 9.14 9.67 3.50
N PHE A 215 8.35 8.68 3.86
CA PHE A 215 8.48 7.33 3.33
C PHE A 215 7.65 7.16 2.06
N ASP A 216 8.21 6.45 1.09
CA ASP A 216 7.51 6.05 -0.12
C ASP A 216 6.58 4.87 0.18
N LEU A 217 5.27 5.13 0.17
CA LEU A 217 4.26 4.13 0.44
C LEU A 217 4.21 3.03 -0.63
N ASN A 218 4.69 3.31 -1.85
CA ASN A 218 4.77 2.31 -2.92
C ASN A 218 6.05 1.46 -2.89
N ARG A 219 6.75 1.43 -1.75
CA ARG A 219 7.81 0.48 -1.41
C ARG A 219 7.47 -0.33 -0.17
N ASP A 220 6.31 -0.08 0.45
CA ASP A 220 5.96 -0.62 1.77
C ASP A 220 4.82 -1.67 1.74
N TRP A 221 4.41 -2.18 0.55
CA TRP A 221 3.46 -3.28 0.46
C TRP A 221 4.01 -4.59 1.07
N LEU A 222 5.31 -4.84 0.94
CA LEU A 222 5.96 -6.02 1.49
C LEU A 222 6.48 -5.80 2.92
N PRO A 223 7.17 -4.69 3.27
CA PRO A 223 7.65 -4.41 4.62
C PRO A 223 6.54 -4.11 5.64
N VAL A 224 5.43 -3.51 5.23
CA VAL A 224 4.23 -3.20 6.05
C VAL A 224 4.59 -2.44 7.34
N GLN A 225 5.45 -1.43 7.23
CA GLN A 225 5.90 -0.65 8.39
C GLN A 225 4.96 0.50 8.74
N LEU A 226 4.31 1.08 7.74
CA LEU A 226 3.56 2.33 7.83
C LEU A 226 2.07 2.07 8.10
N PRO A 227 1.36 2.95 8.81
CA PRO A 227 -0.06 2.73 9.12
C PRO A 227 -0.92 2.60 7.87
N GLU A 228 -0.64 3.36 6.82
CA GLU A 228 -1.31 3.29 5.53
C GLU A 228 -1.13 1.89 4.90
N SER A 229 0.08 1.36 4.94
CA SER A 229 0.40 0.03 4.42
C SER A 229 -0.25 -1.08 5.26
N GLN A 230 -0.29 -0.91 6.58
CA GLN A 230 -0.95 -1.87 7.47
C GLN A 230 -2.45 -1.97 7.18
N ALA A 231 -3.12 -0.84 6.94
CA ALA A 231 -4.54 -0.79 6.61
C ALA A 231 -4.83 -1.48 5.26
N ARG A 232 -4.11 -1.10 4.19
CA ARG A 232 -4.35 -1.66 2.85
C ARG A 232 -3.97 -3.13 2.73
N VAL A 233 -2.85 -3.59 3.35
CA VAL A 233 -2.46 -5.00 3.33
C VAL A 233 -3.44 -5.85 4.13
N LYS A 234 -3.99 -5.33 5.23
CA LYS A 234 -5.08 -5.99 5.96
C LYS A 234 -6.27 -6.21 5.03
N THR A 235 -6.78 -5.15 4.37
CA THR A 235 -7.89 -5.24 3.40
C THR A 235 -7.55 -6.21 2.28
N PHE A 236 -6.35 -6.11 1.69
CA PHE A 236 -5.90 -7.01 0.64
C PHE A 236 -5.92 -8.48 1.09
N THR A 237 -5.36 -8.79 2.26
CA THR A 237 -5.27 -10.18 2.75
C THR A 237 -6.61 -10.76 3.18
N GLU A 238 -7.58 -9.92 3.53
CA GLU A 238 -8.95 -10.32 3.86
C GLU A 238 -9.80 -10.61 2.61
N TRP A 239 -9.41 -10.07 1.45
CA TRP A 239 -10.17 -10.22 0.21
C TRP A 239 -9.44 -10.97 -0.90
N LEU A 240 -8.11 -10.93 -0.96
CA LEU A 240 -7.28 -11.49 -2.03
C LEU A 240 -7.79 -11.11 -3.44
N PRO A 241 -7.75 -9.81 -3.82
CA PRO A 241 -8.30 -9.33 -5.08
C PRO A 241 -7.72 -10.06 -6.30
N ASN A 242 -8.55 -10.28 -7.32
CA ASN A 242 -8.12 -10.83 -8.60
C ASN A 242 -7.33 -9.82 -9.45
N ILE A 243 -7.69 -8.53 -9.33
CA ILE A 243 -6.96 -7.42 -9.95
C ILE A 243 -6.74 -6.34 -8.90
N VAL A 244 -5.55 -5.73 -8.91
CA VAL A 244 -5.23 -4.51 -8.15
C VAL A 244 -4.69 -3.47 -9.12
N THR A 245 -5.22 -2.26 -9.10
CA THR A 245 -4.68 -1.14 -9.87
C THR A 245 -3.85 -0.23 -8.99
N ASP A 246 -2.77 0.27 -9.56
CA ASP A 246 -1.81 1.18 -8.95
C ASP A 246 -1.64 2.38 -9.88
N HIS A 247 -2.35 3.47 -9.56
CA HIS A 247 -2.49 4.63 -10.42
C HIS A 247 -1.46 5.70 -10.09
N HIS A 248 -0.60 6.03 -11.08
CA HIS A 248 0.52 6.93 -10.97
C HIS A 248 0.55 8.03 -12.03
N GLU A 249 1.51 8.93 -11.86
CA GLU A 249 1.90 9.91 -12.86
C GLU A 249 3.42 9.93 -13.05
N MET A 250 3.84 10.07 -14.30
CA MET A 250 5.23 10.20 -14.74
C MET A 250 5.54 11.61 -15.26
N GLY A 251 6.67 11.81 -15.90
CA GLY A 251 7.09 13.12 -16.42
C GLY A 251 6.09 13.71 -17.42
N THR A 252 5.98 15.04 -17.45
CA THR A 252 5.03 15.81 -18.28
C THR A 252 5.15 15.53 -19.78
N ASN A 253 6.34 15.19 -20.27
CA ASN A 253 6.59 14.89 -21.69
C ASN A 253 6.24 13.46 -22.11
N SER A 254 5.74 12.65 -21.18
CA SER A 254 5.26 11.30 -21.45
C SER A 254 3.77 11.31 -21.86
N THR A 255 3.28 10.13 -22.28
CA THR A 255 1.88 9.93 -22.64
C THR A 255 1.12 9.18 -21.53
N PHE A 256 0.70 7.97 -21.80
CA PHE A 256 0.11 7.08 -20.79
C PHE A 256 0.74 5.69 -20.91
N PHE A 257 1.11 5.10 -19.79
CA PHE A 257 1.60 3.73 -19.73
C PHE A 257 0.62 2.83 -18.98
N PHE A 258 0.51 1.58 -19.40
CA PHE A 258 -0.11 0.50 -18.67
C PHE A 258 0.63 -0.82 -18.87
N GLN A 259 0.66 -1.66 -17.82
CA GLN A 259 1.26 -3.00 -17.91
C GLN A 259 0.56 -3.88 -18.99
N PRO A 260 1.30 -4.87 -19.58
CA PRO A 260 2.60 -5.39 -19.13
C PRO A 260 3.77 -4.45 -19.38
N GLY A 261 4.77 -4.52 -18.50
CA GLY A 261 6.05 -3.83 -18.64
C GLY A 261 7.05 -4.62 -19.49
N VAL A 262 8.36 -4.37 -19.28
CA VAL A 262 9.45 -5.05 -20.01
C VAL A 262 9.48 -6.54 -19.64
N PRO A 263 9.36 -7.47 -20.61
CA PRO A 263 9.27 -8.91 -20.33
C PRO A 263 10.46 -9.50 -19.56
N SER A 264 11.69 -8.99 -19.81
CA SER A 264 12.90 -9.43 -19.10
C SER A 264 13.02 -8.91 -17.65
N ARG A 265 12.10 -8.03 -17.25
CA ARG A 265 12.05 -7.42 -15.89
C ARG A 265 10.88 -7.92 -15.07
N VAL A 266 10.39 -9.12 -15.35
CA VAL A 266 9.34 -9.80 -14.57
C VAL A 266 9.99 -10.70 -13.51
N ASN A 267 9.47 -10.69 -12.28
CA ASN A 267 10.00 -11.55 -11.21
C ASN A 267 9.79 -13.04 -11.57
N PRO A 268 10.82 -13.89 -11.47
CA PRO A 268 10.72 -15.32 -11.80
C PRO A 268 9.69 -16.12 -10.98
N LEU A 269 9.21 -15.58 -9.88
CA LEU A 269 8.15 -16.20 -9.08
C LEU A 269 6.76 -15.97 -9.67
N ILE A 270 6.60 -15.03 -10.59
CA ILE A 270 5.33 -14.72 -11.27
C ILE A 270 5.10 -15.78 -12.35
N PRO A 271 3.94 -16.48 -12.34
CA PRO A 271 3.63 -17.47 -13.40
C PRO A 271 3.40 -16.81 -14.76
N ASN A 272 3.77 -17.47 -15.86
CA ASN A 272 3.53 -16.97 -17.21
C ASN A 272 2.05 -16.65 -17.48
N LEU A 273 1.11 -17.44 -16.95
CA LEU A 273 -0.33 -17.20 -17.10
C LEU A 273 -0.76 -15.85 -16.49
N ASN A 274 -0.06 -15.33 -15.47
CA ASN A 274 -0.28 -13.98 -14.95
C ASN A 274 -0.03 -12.94 -16.06
N GLN A 275 1.11 -13.00 -16.73
CA GLN A 275 1.49 -12.07 -17.79
C GLN A 275 0.57 -12.20 -19.02
N GLU A 276 0.11 -13.40 -19.36
CA GLU A 276 -0.89 -13.63 -20.43
C GLU A 276 -2.23 -12.96 -20.10
N LEU A 277 -2.68 -13.04 -18.85
CA LEU A 277 -3.90 -12.37 -18.40
C LEU A 277 -3.72 -10.85 -18.32
N THR A 278 -2.56 -10.38 -17.88
CA THR A 278 -2.20 -8.94 -17.91
C THR A 278 -2.29 -8.41 -19.35
N GLU A 279 -1.79 -9.14 -20.34
CA GLU A 279 -1.91 -8.74 -21.75
C GLU A 279 -3.36 -8.76 -22.25
N LYS A 280 -4.20 -9.69 -21.80
CA LYS A 280 -5.64 -9.68 -22.11
C LYS A 280 -6.35 -8.47 -21.51
N ILE A 281 -6.02 -8.10 -20.28
CA ILE A 281 -6.57 -6.91 -19.60
C ILE A 281 -6.10 -5.65 -20.33
N ALA A 282 -4.83 -5.57 -20.73
CA ALA A 282 -4.24 -4.45 -21.46
C ALA A 282 -5.00 -4.09 -22.75
N LYS A 283 -5.61 -5.06 -23.45
CA LYS A 283 -6.43 -4.81 -24.64
C LYS A 283 -7.65 -3.96 -24.32
N TYR A 284 -8.28 -4.16 -23.15
CA TYR A 284 -9.38 -3.30 -22.72
C TYR A 284 -8.92 -1.87 -22.44
N HIS A 285 -7.71 -1.69 -21.89
CA HIS A 285 -7.15 -0.36 -21.68
C HIS A 285 -6.89 0.34 -23.01
N ALA A 286 -6.27 -0.36 -23.96
CA ALA A 286 -6.04 0.15 -25.31
C ALA A 286 -7.35 0.56 -25.99
N ASP A 287 -8.35 -0.32 -26.01
CA ASP A 287 -9.65 -0.06 -26.63
C ASP A 287 -10.35 1.17 -26.04
N TYR A 288 -10.22 1.40 -24.74
CA TYR A 288 -10.86 2.54 -24.08
C TYR A 288 -10.09 3.85 -24.29
N LEU A 289 -8.75 3.81 -24.27
CA LEU A 289 -7.92 4.99 -24.54
C LEU A 289 -8.00 5.40 -26.03
N ASP A 290 -8.08 4.45 -26.96
CA ASP A 290 -8.30 4.72 -28.39
C ASP A 290 -9.61 5.46 -28.64
N LYS A 291 -10.70 5.10 -27.93
CA LYS A 291 -12.00 5.79 -28.07
C LYS A 291 -11.95 7.27 -27.69
N ILE A 292 -11.08 7.63 -26.75
CA ILE A 292 -10.92 9.04 -26.32
C ILE A 292 -9.74 9.73 -27.02
N GLY A 293 -9.01 9.02 -27.91
CA GLY A 293 -7.88 9.55 -28.66
C GLY A 293 -6.66 9.87 -27.80
N SER A 294 -6.44 9.14 -26.70
CA SER A 294 -5.27 9.31 -25.85
C SER A 294 -4.12 8.43 -26.30
N LEU A 295 -2.92 9.00 -26.39
CA LEU A 295 -1.69 8.27 -26.70
C LEU A 295 -1.21 7.45 -25.50
N TYR A 296 -0.75 6.22 -25.77
CA TYR A 296 -0.24 5.32 -24.74
C TYR A 296 0.86 4.41 -25.27
N TYR A 297 1.55 3.71 -24.36
CA TYR A 297 2.50 2.64 -24.66
C TYR A 297 2.48 1.56 -23.57
N SER A 298 3.04 0.40 -23.88
CA SER A 298 3.20 -0.73 -22.97
C SER A 298 4.44 -1.56 -23.39
N LYS A 299 4.85 -2.53 -22.57
CA LYS A 299 6.01 -3.41 -22.80
C LYS A 299 7.36 -2.70 -22.83
N GLU A 300 7.42 -1.50 -22.29
CA GLU A 300 8.60 -0.64 -22.21
C GLU A 300 8.77 -0.10 -20.78
N ASP A 301 9.92 0.48 -20.46
CA ASP A 301 10.32 1.22 -19.26
C ASP A 301 10.19 0.45 -17.94
N TYR A 302 8.98 0.03 -17.58
CA TYR A 302 8.63 -0.44 -16.25
C TYR A 302 8.87 -1.93 -16.03
N ASP A 303 9.19 -2.29 -14.79
CA ASP A 303 9.37 -3.66 -14.32
C ASP A 303 8.11 -4.20 -13.64
N ASP A 304 8.12 -5.52 -13.45
CA ASP A 304 7.15 -6.25 -12.62
C ASP A 304 7.94 -7.20 -11.69
N PHE A 305 8.76 -6.61 -10.79
CA PHE A 305 9.78 -7.38 -10.08
C PHE A 305 9.67 -7.32 -8.55
N TYR A 306 9.63 -6.12 -7.96
CA TYR A 306 9.63 -5.98 -6.51
C TYR A 306 8.22 -6.04 -5.92
N PHE A 307 7.95 -7.07 -5.14
CA PHE A 307 6.64 -7.28 -4.50
C PHE A 307 6.26 -6.26 -3.41
N GLY A 308 7.05 -5.25 -3.18
CA GLY A 308 6.72 -4.12 -2.31
C GLY A 308 5.99 -2.97 -3.01
N LYS A 309 5.67 -3.10 -4.31
CA LYS A 309 4.86 -2.16 -5.10
C LYS A 309 3.42 -2.65 -5.22
N GLY A 310 2.47 -1.73 -5.34
CA GLY A 310 1.05 -2.06 -5.53
C GLY A 310 0.76 -2.84 -6.80
N SER A 311 1.50 -2.57 -7.86
CA SER A 311 1.41 -3.26 -9.15
C SER A 311 2.01 -4.66 -9.18
N THR A 312 2.84 -5.06 -8.20
CA THR A 312 3.53 -6.37 -8.24
C THR A 312 3.15 -7.25 -7.04
N TYR A 313 2.77 -6.67 -5.90
CA TYR A 313 2.38 -7.42 -4.70
C TYR A 313 1.25 -8.44 -4.94
N PRO A 314 0.21 -8.15 -5.74
CA PRO A 314 -0.85 -9.11 -6.06
C PRO A 314 -0.34 -10.37 -6.76
N ASP A 315 0.70 -10.26 -7.58
CA ASP A 315 1.22 -11.35 -8.41
C ASP A 315 1.87 -12.47 -7.59
N ALA A 316 2.43 -12.12 -6.43
CA ALA A 316 2.89 -13.09 -5.43
C ALA A 316 1.74 -13.71 -4.62
N ASN A 317 0.51 -13.25 -4.81
CA ASN A 317 -0.67 -13.61 -4.03
C ASN A 317 -1.84 -14.15 -4.87
N GLY A 318 -1.60 -14.50 -6.14
CA GLY A 318 -2.60 -15.11 -7.03
C GLY A 318 -3.59 -14.12 -7.63
N GLY A 319 -3.31 -12.81 -7.53
CA GLY A 319 -3.97 -11.74 -8.26
C GLY A 319 -3.13 -11.28 -9.45
N ILE A 320 -3.54 -10.16 -10.05
CA ILE A 320 -2.85 -9.46 -11.14
C ILE A 320 -2.73 -8.00 -10.73
N GLY A 321 -1.50 -7.49 -10.66
CA GLY A 321 -1.24 -6.08 -10.43
C GLY A 321 -1.17 -5.32 -11.77
N ILE A 322 -1.71 -4.12 -11.82
CA ILE A 322 -1.68 -3.25 -13.00
C ILE A 322 -1.15 -1.88 -12.60
N LEU A 323 -0.01 -1.51 -13.17
CA LEU A 323 0.54 -0.16 -13.10
C LEU A 323 -0.07 0.70 -14.20
N PHE A 324 -0.55 1.87 -13.81
CA PHE A 324 -0.89 2.97 -14.71
C PHE A 324 0.01 4.16 -14.43
N GLU A 325 0.56 4.77 -15.51
CA GLU A 325 1.40 5.95 -15.43
C GLU A 325 0.92 7.00 -16.42
N GLN A 326 0.35 8.09 -15.94
CA GLN A 326 -0.12 9.21 -16.73
C GLN A 326 0.96 10.28 -16.84
N GLY A 327 1.19 10.85 -18.02
CA GLY A 327 1.98 12.07 -18.14
C GLY A 327 1.38 13.19 -17.28
N SER A 328 2.16 13.73 -16.31
CA SER A 328 1.64 14.63 -15.29
C SER A 328 1.56 16.07 -15.78
N SER A 329 0.44 16.75 -15.55
CA SER A 329 0.36 18.20 -15.71
C SER A 329 1.06 18.97 -14.59
N ARG A 330 1.52 18.30 -13.53
CA ARG A 330 2.15 18.86 -12.33
C ARG A 330 1.35 19.96 -11.61
N GLY A 331 0.26 20.39 -12.17
CA GLY A 331 -0.64 21.43 -11.73
C GLY A 331 -1.87 21.44 -12.61
N HIS A 332 -2.40 22.62 -12.89
CA HIS A 332 -3.64 22.75 -13.65
C HIS A 332 -3.45 22.63 -15.17
N ILE A 333 -2.30 23.12 -15.71
CA ILE A 333 -2.00 23.13 -17.15
C ILE A 333 -0.49 23.30 -17.37
N GLN A 334 0.11 22.51 -18.26
CA GLN A 334 1.55 22.60 -18.53
C GLN A 334 1.86 22.33 -20.00
N ASN A 335 2.87 23.01 -20.56
CA ASN A 335 3.42 22.70 -21.88
C ASN A 335 4.17 21.37 -21.85
N SER A 336 3.90 20.50 -22.82
CA SER A 336 4.64 19.25 -23.04
C SER A 336 5.08 19.12 -24.49
N GLN A 337 5.93 18.12 -24.78
CA GLN A 337 6.30 17.76 -26.15
C GLN A 337 5.10 17.28 -26.98
N ASN A 338 4.05 16.79 -26.33
CA ASN A 338 2.82 16.31 -26.95
C ASN A 338 1.73 17.40 -27.03
N GLY A 339 2.06 18.66 -26.77
CA GLY A 339 1.13 19.78 -26.71
C GLY A 339 0.80 20.21 -25.27
N ILE A 340 -0.26 20.98 -25.12
CA ILE A 340 -0.70 21.45 -23.80
C ILE A 340 -1.38 20.30 -23.06
N LEU A 341 -0.84 19.96 -21.90
CA LEU A 341 -1.38 18.97 -20.99
C LEU A 341 -2.18 19.63 -19.88
N THR A 342 -3.45 19.29 -19.76
CA THR A 342 -4.35 19.84 -18.74
C THR A 342 -4.66 18.81 -17.65
N PHE A 343 -4.91 19.28 -16.44
CA PHE A 343 -5.31 18.44 -15.33
C PHE A 343 -6.60 17.63 -15.60
N PRO A 344 -7.68 18.22 -16.19
CA PRO A 344 -8.84 17.46 -16.60
C PRO A 344 -8.55 16.33 -17.60
N PHE A 345 -7.59 16.54 -18.53
CA PHE A 345 -7.18 15.48 -19.47
C PHE A 345 -6.53 14.30 -18.72
N ALA A 346 -5.63 14.58 -17.78
CA ALA A 346 -5.00 13.56 -16.96
C ALA A 346 -6.03 12.79 -16.12
N ILE A 347 -6.98 13.50 -15.50
CA ILE A 347 -8.10 12.89 -14.75
C ILE A 347 -8.94 11.99 -15.64
N ARG A 348 -9.26 12.43 -16.88
CA ARG A 348 -10.06 11.64 -17.83
C ARG A 348 -9.38 10.32 -18.19
N ASN A 349 -8.07 10.34 -18.41
CA ASN A 349 -7.31 9.12 -18.72
C ASN A 349 -7.32 8.13 -17.53
N GLN A 350 -7.10 8.60 -16.32
CA GLN A 350 -7.18 7.79 -15.09
C GLN A 350 -8.58 7.18 -14.90
N LEU A 351 -9.63 7.97 -15.12
CA LEU A 351 -11.02 7.49 -15.09
C LEU A 351 -11.26 6.42 -16.16
N THR A 352 -10.77 6.65 -17.38
CA THR A 352 -10.91 5.72 -18.51
C THR A 352 -10.31 4.37 -18.19
N THR A 353 -9.11 4.34 -17.59
CA THR A 353 -8.45 3.09 -17.19
C THR A 353 -9.09 2.44 -15.95
N THR A 354 -9.66 3.20 -15.06
CA THR A 354 -10.55 2.69 -13.99
C THR A 354 -11.71 1.87 -14.60
N LEU A 355 -12.45 2.46 -15.55
CA LEU A 355 -13.61 1.81 -16.15
C LEU A 355 -13.23 0.62 -17.04
N SER A 356 -12.16 0.74 -17.82
CA SER A 356 -11.66 -0.37 -18.64
C SER A 356 -11.18 -1.57 -17.82
N THR A 357 -10.56 -1.32 -16.64
CA THR A 357 -10.21 -2.40 -15.70
C THR A 357 -11.44 -3.15 -15.20
N LEU A 358 -12.50 -2.42 -14.82
CA LEU A 358 -13.73 -3.01 -14.33
C LEU A 358 -14.46 -3.79 -15.43
N LYS A 359 -14.45 -3.28 -16.67
CA LYS A 359 -14.96 -4.03 -17.82
C LYS A 359 -14.17 -5.30 -18.09
N ALA A 360 -12.84 -5.23 -18.05
CA ALA A 360 -11.98 -6.40 -18.18
C ALA A 360 -12.26 -7.43 -17.08
N ALA A 361 -12.35 -6.99 -15.82
CA ALA A 361 -12.64 -7.86 -14.68
C ALA A 361 -14.01 -8.56 -14.81
N SER A 362 -15.05 -7.84 -15.26
CA SER A 362 -16.36 -8.40 -15.51
C SER A 362 -16.35 -9.44 -16.64
N SER A 363 -15.67 -9.13 -17.75
CA SER A 363 -15.62 -9.98 -18.94
C SER A 363 -14.74 -11.23 -18.73
N LEU A 364 -13.62 -11.10 -18.01
CA LEU A 364 -12.64 -12.17 -17.77
C LEU A 364 -12.85 -12.86 -16.42
N LYS A 365 -13.96 -12.62 -15.74
CA LYS A 365 -14.27 -13.07 -14.37
C LYS A 365 -13.88 -14.52 -14.12
N ASN A 366 -14.33 -15.43 -14.97
CA ASN A 366 -14.10 -16.87 -14.80
C ASN A 366 -12.63 -17.24 -14.96
N GLU A 367 -11.93 -16.59 -15.90
CA GLU A 367 -10.48 -16.81 -16.12
C GLU A 367 -9.66 -16.32 -14.93
N LEU A 368 -10.01 -15.17 -14.37
CA LEU A 368 -9.36 -14.59 -13.20
C LEU A 368 -9.52 -15.46 -11.95
N LEU A 369 -10.74 -15.95 -11.69
CA LEU A 369 -11.02 -16.85 -10.56
C LEU A 369 -10.32 -18.20 -10.75
N ALA A 370 -10.33 -18.75 -11.96
CA ALA A 370 -9.63 -19.99 -12.28
C ALA A 370 -8.10 -19.85 -12.15
N TYR A 371 -7.54 -18.70 -12.57
CA TYR A 371 -6.14 -18.38 -12.37
C TYR A 371 -5.78 -18.39 -10.89
N MET A 372 -6.53 -17.66 -10.07
CA MET A 372 -6.32 -17.61 -8.63
C MET A 372 -6.33 -19.03 -8.00
N ASN A 373 -7.30 -19.86 -8.36
CA ASN A 373 -7.36 -21.24 -7.87
C ASN A 373 -6.14 -22.06 -8.31
N THR A 374 -5.79 -21.97 -9.60
CA THR A 374 -4.62 -22.67 -10.16
C THR A 374 -3.32 -22.23 -9.49
N PHE A 375 -3.16 -20.92 -9.23
CA PHE A 375 -2.01 -20.38 -8.50
C PHE A 375 -1.83 -21.03 -7.14
N TYR A 376 -2.87 -21.09 -6.32
CA TYR A 376 -2.80 -21.67 -4.98
C TYR A 376 -2.65 -23.20 -5.00
N VAL A 377 -3.32 -23.92 -5.91
CA VAL A 377 -3.13 -25.36 -6.09
C VAL A 377 -1.68 -25.68 -6.46
N ASN A 378 -1.10 -24.93 -7.42
CA ASN A 378 0.30 -25.11 -7.82
C ASN A 378 1.26 -24.77 -6.69
N ASN A 379 0.99 -23.70 -5.95
CA ASN A 379 1.78 -23.27 -4.81
C ASN A 379 1.88 -24.37 -3.72
N PHE A 380 0.77 -25.00 -3.37
CA PHE A 380 0.75 -26.14 -2.47
C PHE A 380 1.51 -27.36 -3.02
N ASN A 381 1.32 -27.68 -4.31
CA ASN A 381 1.99 -28.80 -4.95
C ASN A 381 3.51 -28.60 -5.08
N GLU A 382 3.96 -27.40 -5.41
CA GLU A 382 5.38 -27.05 -5.50
C GLU A 382 6.03 -27.05 -4.12
N SER A 383 5.36 -26.46 -3.12
CA SER A 383 5.89 -26.43 -1.75
C SER A 383 5.97 -27.82 -1.11
N ALA A 384 5.06 -28.73 -1.46
CA ALA A 384 5.11 -30.12 -1.01
C ALA A 384 6.30 -30.92 -1.59
N LYS A 385 6.84 -30.51 -2.73
CA LYS A 385 8.03 -31.11 -3.38
C LYS A 385 9.35 -30.43 -2.95
N SER A 386 9.28 -29.40 -2.11
CA SER A 386 10.48 -28.73 -1.62
C SER A 386 11.37 -29.68 -0.83
N LYS A 387 12.70 -29.58 -1.05
CA LYS A 387 13.69 -30.28 -0.23
C LYS A 387 13.80 -29.73 1.20
N TYR A 388 13.21 -28.57 1.44
CA TYR A 388 13.17 -27.92 2.74
C TYR A 388 11.75 -27.95 3.32
N MET A 389 11.66 -28.24 4.60
CA MET A 389 10.39 -28.30 5.33
C MET A 389 9.97 -26.93 5.85
N GLY A 390 10.95 -26.07 6.14
CA GLY A 390 10.68 -24.75 6.68
C GLY A 390 11.91 -23.87 6.73
N ILE A 391 11.76 -22.67 7.28
CA ILE A 391 12.81 -21.69 7.51
C ILE A 391 12.83 -21.39 9.01
N GLY A 392 14.00 -21.58 9.63
CA GLY A 392 14.28 -21.11 10.97
C GLY A 392 14.91 -19.72 10.91
N PHE A 393 14.48 -18.79 11.76
CA PHE A 393 15.08 -17.46 11.82
C PHE A 393 15.02 -16.83 13.21
N GLY A 394 15.81 -15.74 13.37
CA GLY A 394 15.89 -14.97 14.60
C GLY A 394 16.88 -15.55 15.59
N ASN A 395 17.05 -14.87 16.72
CA ASN A 395 17.93 -15.28 17.81
C ASN A 395 17.35 -14.85 19.17
N ASN A 396 17.92 -15.40 20.24
CA ASN A 396 17.49 -15.09 21.61
C ASN A 396 18.16 -13.82 22.19
N GLN A 397 19.17 -13.25 21.53
CA GLN A 397 19.87 -12.05 22.01
C GLN A 397 19.11 -10.78 21.59
N ASP A 398 18.57 -10.77 20.37
CA ASP A 398 17.67 -9.72 19.86
C ASP A 398 16.30 -10.31 19.56
N LYS A 399 15.57 -10.58 20.63
CA LYS A 399 14.24 -11.19 20.53
C LYS A 399 13.19 -10.23 19.96
N THR A 400 13.41 -8.90 20.09
CA THR A 400 12.43 -7.92 19.61
C THR A 400 12.58 -7.67 18.11
N SER A 401 13.79 -7.66 17.53
CA SER A 401 13.99 -7.65 16.08
C SER A 401 13.41 -8.91 15.43
N SER A 402 13.71 -10.08 16.01
CA SER A 402 13.13 -11.36 15.57
C SER A 402 11.60 -11.33 15.56
N TYR A 403 10.99 -10.74 16.59
CA TYR A 403 9.53 -10.54 16.66
C TYR A 403 9.01 -9.59 15.59
N GLN A 404 9.72 -8.48 15.27
CA GLN A 404 9.29 -7.55 14.24
C GLN A 404 9.21 -8.23 12.87
N LEU A 405 10.20 -9.03 12.49
CA LEU A 405 10.12 -9.82 11.25
C LEU A 405 8.95 -10.81 11.29
N ALA A 406 8.77 -11.54 12.40
CA ALA A 406 7.65 -12.46 12.55
C ALA A 406 6.29 -11.75 12.47
N LYS A 407 6.16 -10.52 13.00
CA LYS A 407 4.98 -9.67 12.88
C LYS A 407 4.67 -9.29 11.43
N ILE A 408 5.69 -8.96 10.63
CA ILE A 408 5.54 -8.68 9.19
C ILE A 408 4.96 -9.93 8.50
N LEU A 409 5.54 -11.08 8.71
CA LEU A 409 5.06 -12.34 8.12
C LEU A 409 3.59 -12.62 8.49
N LYS A 410 3.22 -12.39 9.75
CA LYS A 410 1.83 -12.52 10.22
C LYS A 410 0.87 -11.53 9.57
N ALA A 411 1.31 -10.29 9.29
CA ALA A 411 0.49 -9.31 8.56
C ALA A 411 0.09 -9.81 7.17
N HIS A 412 0.98 -10.58 6.53
CA HIS A 412 0.71 -11.23 5.24
C HIS A 412 -0.05 -12.57 5.35
N LYS A 413 -0.54 -12.93 6.56
CA LYS A 413 -1.20 -14.22 6.84
C LYS A 413 -0.29 -15.43 6.57
N ILE A 414 1.02 -15.26 6.77
CA ILE A 414 1.99 -16.35 6.77
C ILE A 414 1.97 -17.02 8.15
N ASP A 415 1.96 -18.34 8.18
CA ASP A 415 2.06 -19.11 9.42
C ASP A 415 3.49 -19.07 9.95
N VAL A 416 3.63 -18.57 11.17
CA VAL A 416 4.89 -18.43 11.92
C VAL A 416 4.68 -18.98 13.32
N PHE A 417 5.62 -19.76 13.79
CA PHE A 417 5.58 -20.40 15.10
C PHE A 417 6.82 -20.05 15.92
N GLU A 418 6.68 -19.91 17.22
CA GLU A 418 7.84 -19.89 18.12
C GLU A 418 8.42 -21.29 18.28
N THR A 419 9.76 -21.37 18.43
CA THR A 419 10.46 -22.61 18.69
C THR A 419 11.14 -22.61 20.06
N ASN A 420 11.45 -23.80 20.58
CA ASN A 420 12.35 -23.96 21.73
C ASN A 420 13.81 -24.18 21.31
N ASP A 421 14.11 -24.08 20.01
CA ASP A 421 15.45 -24.23 19.47
C ASP A 421 16.38 -23.11 19.96
N GLN A 422 17.67 -23.43 20.18
CA GLN A 422 18.62 -22.45 20.67
C GLN A 422 19.16 -21.52 19.58
N LYS A 423 19.14 -21.97 18.31
CA LYS A 423 19.65 -21.24 17.15
C LYS A 423 18.61 -20.31 16.55
N PHE A 424 17.34 -20.75 16.49
CA PHE A 424 16.26 -20.02 15.83
C PHE A 424 15.09 -19.79 16.77
N LYS A 425 14.66 -18.54 16.88
CA LYS A 425 13.51 -18.15 17.72
C LYS A 425 12.18 -18.50 17.07
N TYR A 426 12.11 -18.44 15.75
CA TYR A 426 10.91 -18.65 14.95
C TYR A 426 11.13 -19.67 13.84
N TYR A 427 10.01 -20.32 13.46
CA TYR A 427 9.93 -21.29 12.36
C TYR A 427 8.77 -20.94 11.44
N VAL A 428 9.01 -20.97 10.13
CA VAL A 428 8.02 -20.77 9.07
C VAL A 428 7.95 -22.04 8.23
N PRO A 429 6.84 -22.81 8.26
CA PRO A 429 6.65 -23.94 7.35
C PRO A 429 6.63 -23.45 5.89
N ILE A 430 7.33 -24.11 4.97
CA ILE A 430 7.27 -23.77 3.55
C ILE A 430 5.95 -24.24 2.93
N LYS A 431 5.42 -25.40 3.37
CA LYS A 431 4.16 -25.94 2.88
C LYS A 431 2.98 -25.18 3.45
N GLN A 432 2.67 -24.05 2.88
CA GLN A 432 1.50 -23.22 3.17
C GLN A 432 1.08 -22.40 1.95
N LYS A 433 -0.12 -21.80 1.98
CA LYS A 433 -0.67 -21.07 0.83
C LYS A 433 0.16 -19.87 0.37
N LYS A 434 0.97 -19.30 1.23
CA LYS A 434 1.84 -18.13 0.95
C LYS A 434 3.29 -18.52 0.61
N SER A 435 3.56 -19.75 0.15
CA SER A 435 4.94 -20.22 -0.06
C SER A 435 5.73 -19.40 -1.06
N LYS A 436 5.12 -18.82 -2.13
CA LYS A 436 5.81 -17.92 -3.06
C LYS A 436 6.20 -16.60 -2.40
N LEU A 437 5.33 -16.02 -1.58
CA LEU A 437 5.62 -14.80 -0.85
C LEU A 437 6.71 -15.02 0.20
N ILE A 438 6.70 -16.17 0.90
CA ILE A 438 7.79 -16.57 1.80
C ILE A 438 9.11 -16.62 1.05
N LYS A 439 9.12 -17.26 -0.13
CA LYS A 439 10.30 -17.33 -0.96
C LYS A 439 10.80 -15.93 -1.34
N ALA A 440 9.91 -15.04 -1.77
CA ALA A 440 10.26 -13.66 -2.08
C ALA A 440 10.91 -12.90 -0.91
N MET A 441 10.49 -13.18 0.35
CA MET A 441 10.99 -12.50 1.54
C MET A 441 12.33 -13.07 2.07
N PHE A 442 12.67 -14.33 1.75
CA PHE A 442 13.83 -15.02 2.31
C PHE A 442 14.91 -15.35 1.29
N ASP A 443 14.60 -15.39 0.00
CA ASP A 443 15.58 -15.69 -1.05
C ASP A 443 16.55 -14.52 -1.24
N THR A 444 17.81 -14.86 -1.54
CA THR A 444 18.83 -13.94 -2.02
C THR A 444 18.94 -14.07 -3.53
N GLN A 445 18.52 -13.06 -4.27
CA GLN A 445 18.70 -13.00 -5.71
C GLN A 445 19.89 -12.10 -6.05
N THR A 446 20.90 -12.66 -6.74
CA THR A 446 22.12 -11.96 -7.13
C THR A 446 22.35 -11.90 -8.63
N LYS A 447 21.45 -12.52 -9.42
CA LYS A 447 21.51 -12.54 -10.87
C LYS A 447 20.15 -12.18 -11.45
N PHE A 448 20.16 -11.32 -12.45
CA PHE A 448 18.98 -10.84 -13.16
C PHE A 448 19.13 -11.13 -14.65
N GLU A 449 18.03 -11.35 -15.36
CA GLU A 449 18.02 -11.55 -16.81
C GLU A 449 18.44 -10.26 -17.53
N ASP A 450 17.88 -9.12 -17.14
CA ASP A 450 18.30 -7.80 -17.58
C ASP A 450 19.37 -7.24 -16.65
N SER A 451 20.61 -7.17 -17.13
CA SER A 451 21.75 -6.67 -16.34
C SER A 451 21.71 -5.16 -16.10
N LEU A 452 20.89 -4.43 -16.84
CA LEU A 452 20.64 -2.98 -16.64
C LEU A 452 19.41 -2.72 -15.78
N PHE A 453 18.74 -3.78 -15.34
CA PHE A 453 17.61 -3.65 -14.44
C PHE A 453 18.04 -3.04 -13.12
N TYR A 454 17.29 -2.04 -12.70
CA TYR A 454 17.50 -1.34 -11.45
C TYR A 454 16.17 -1.16 -10.71
N ASP A 455 16.15 -1.56 -9.44
CA ASP A 455 15.05 -1.26 -8.53
C ASP A 455 15.61 -0.82 -7.17
N VAL A 456 15.09 0.31 -6.65
CA VAL A 456 15.46 0.91 -5.36
C VAL A 456 14.74 0.17 -4.23
N SER A 457 15.06 -1.09 -4.00
CA SER A 457 14.34 -1.92 -3.04
C SER A 457 15.22 -3.04 -2.47
N ALA A 458 14.81 -3.55 -1.31
CA ALA A 458 15.41 -4.68 -0.64
C ALA A 458 14.33 -5.68 -0.21
N TRP A 459 14.57 -6.97 -0.40
CA TRP A 459 13.56 -8.01 -0.15
C TRP A 459 14.00 -9.16 0.74
N THR A 460 15.31 -9.40 0.94
CA THR A 460 15.78 -10.45 1.85
C THR A 460 15.71 -9.96 3.28
N PHE A 461 14.55 -10.07 3.90
CA PHE A 461 14.26 -9.49 5.21
C PHE A 461 15.17 -9.96 6.35
N PRO A 462 15.56 -11.24 6.49
CA PRO A 462 16.47 -11.62 7.55
C PRO A 462 17.77 -10.84 7.54
N LEU A 463 18.31 -10.50 6.35
CA LEU A 463 19.52 -9.68 6.22
C LEU A 463 19.26 -8.24 6.64
N ALA A 464 18.13 -7.64 6.23
CA ALA A 464 17.74 -6.29 6.62
C ALA A 464 17.53 -6.14 8.14
N PHE A 465 17.05 -7.20 8.80
CA PHE A 465 16.88 -7.26 10.27
C PHE A 465 18.12 -7.75 11.02
N ASN A 466 19.23 -8.03 10.31
CA ASN A 466 20.44 -8.61 10.89
C ASN A 466 20.17 -9.88 11.73
N LEU A 467 19.34 -10.78 11.19
CA LEU A 467 18.93 -12.02 11.86
C LEU A 467 19.58 -13.24 11.22
N ASN A 468 19.92 -14.21 12.04
CA ASN A 468 20.28 -15.54 11.56
C ASN A 468 19.07 -16.20 10.91
N TYR A 469 19.25 -16.90 9.79
CA TYR A 469 18.21 -17.72 9.17
C TYR A 469 18.83 -18.90 8.42
N ASP A 470 18.05 -19.96 8.21
CA ASP A 470 18.46 -21.13 7.46
C ASP A 470 17.24 -21.87 6.90
N PHE A 471 17.42 -22.51 5.75
CA PHE A 471 16.43 -23.41 5.16
C PHE A 471 16.62 -24.82 5.74
N LEU A 472 15.62 -25.33 6.42
CA LEU A 472 15.67 -26.55 7.22
C LEU A 472 15.07 -27.74 6.50
N LYS A 473 15.77 -28.88 6.53
CA LYS A 473 15.29 -30.15 5.95
C LYS A 473 14.34 -30.90 6.88
N GLU A 474 14.33 -30.54 8.15
CA GLU A 474 13.48 -31.15 9.18
C GLU A 474 12.49 -30.13 9.71
N SER A 475 11.32 -30.57 10.12
CA SER A 475 10.34 -29.73 10.80
C SER A 475 10.70 -29.62 12.29
N PHE A 476 10.47 -28.45 12.87
CA PHE A 476 10.48 -28.31 14.32
C PHE A 476 9.15 -28.77 14.93
N ASP A 477 9.22 -29.34 16.15
CA ASP A 477 8.06 -29.49 16.99
C ASP A 477 7.64 -28.11 17.52
N VAL A 478 6.57 -27.56 16.94
CA VAL A 478 6.11 -26.20 17.17
C VAL A 478 4.77 -26.23 17.87
N ASN A 479 4.77 -26.00 19.16
CA ASN A 479 3.58 -25.98 20.00
C ASN A 479 3.28 -24.61 20.62
N LYS A 480 4.05 -23.55 20.25
CA LYS A 480 3.88 -22.22 20.86
C LYS A 480 3.13 -21.27 19.95
N LEU A 481 2.15 -20.61 20.54
CA LEU A 481 1.51 -19.45 19.96
C LEU A 481 2.53 -18.31 19.78
N PHE A 482 2.34 -17.54 18.70
CA PHE A 482 3.10 -16.33 18.46
C PHE A 482 2.66 -15.25 19.45
N GLU A 483 3.57 -14.84 20.34
CA GLU A 483 3.31 -13.83 21.35
C GLU A 483 4.33 -12.69 21.28
N LYS A 484 3.88 -11.50 21.70
CA LYS A 484 4.79 -10.36 21.84
C LYS A 484 5.80 -10.65 22.94
N PRO A 485 7.12 -10.45 22.69
CA PRO A 485 8.14 -10.62 23.74
C PRO A 485 7.87 -9.74 24.95
N VAL A 486 7.91 -10.34 26.13
CA VAL A 486 7.81 -9.66 27.41
C VAL A 486 9.20 -9.66 28.05
N GLY A 487 9.68 -8.48 28.44
CA GLY A 487 10.93 -8.35 29.20
C GLY A 487 10.72 -8.61 30.68
N LYS A 488 11.80 -8.92 31.36
CA LYS A 488 11.80 -9.19 32.81
C LYS A 488 12.91 -8.42 33.51
N VAL A 489 12.64 -7.90 34.70
CA VAL A 489 13.68 -7.45 35.62
C VAL A 489 14.06 -8.64 36.49
N SER A 490 15.35 -9.01 36.48
CA SER A 490 15.81 -10.27 37.08
C SER A 490 15.59 -10.35 38.59
N ASP A 491 15.72 -9.22 39.30
CA ASP A 491 15.51 -9.11 40.75
C ASP A 491 15.42 -7.64 41.16
N PHE A 492 15.02 -7.37 42.42
CA PHE A 492 15.15 -6.05 43.06
C PHE A 492 16.61 -5.73 43.38
N SER A 493 17.04 -4.49 43.12
CA SER A 493 18.38 -4.03 43.47
C SER A 493 18.36 -2.67 44.18
N THR A 494 19.17 -2.54 45.20
CA THR A 494 19.51 -1.26 45.83
C THR A 494 20.73 -0.61 45.21
N TYR A 495 21.43 -1.30 44.31
CA TYR A 495 22.69 -0.85 43.71
C TYR A 495 22.53 -0.33 42.26
N GLY A 496 21.95 -1.11 41.38
CA GLY A 496 21.77 -0.72 39.99
C GLY A 496 21.25 -1.84 39.10
N TYR A 497 21.00 -1.49 37.85
CA TYR A 497 20.50 -2.39 36.83
C TYR A 497 21.29 -2.25 35.53
N LEU A 498 21.45 -3.33 34.79
CA LEU A 498 22.13 -3.38 33.49
C LEU A 498 21.20 -3.89 32.38
N ILE A 499 21.38 -3.31 31.20
CA ILE A 499 20.71 -3.73 29.98
C ILE A 499 21.77 -4.01 28.92
N LYS A 500 21.63 -5.11 28.17
CA LYS A 500 22.48 -5.43 27.02
C LYS A 500 22.17 -4.52 25.84
N PRO A 501 23.14 -4.12 25.01
CA PRO A 501 22.95 -3.06 24.00
C PRO A 501 22.36 -3.52 22.65
N HIS A 502 22.15 -4.82 22.44
CA HIS A 502 21.95 -5.38 21.09
C HIS A 502 20.49 -5.57 20.68
N ASP A 503 19.51 -5.24 21.54
CA ASP A 503 18.12 -5.46 21.22
C ASP A 503 17.51 -4.26 20.47
N TYR A 504 16.68 -4.51 19.49
CA TYR A 504 16.03 -3.52 18.64
C TYR A 504 15.26 -2.43 19.42
N ASN A 505 14.64 -2.79 20.54
CA ASN A 505 13.82 -1.87 21.33
C ASN A 505 14.62 -1.05 22.37
N ILE A 506 15.96 -1.14 22.39
CA ILE A 506 16.80 -0.35 23.32
C ILE A 506 16.55 1.15 23.19
N PRO A 507 16.48 1.77 22.00
CA PRO A 507 16.20 3.20 21.89
C PRO A 507 14.85 3.59 22.52
N ALA A 508 13.82 2.78 22.31
CA ALA A 508 12.50 3.01 22.92
C ALA A 508 12.56 2.89 24.44
N PHE A 509 13.27 1.87 24.96
CA PHE A 509 13.47 1.69 26.39
C PHE A 509 14.18 2.89 27.02
N ILE A 510 15.26 3.35 26.41
CA ILE A 510 16.02 4.54 26.87
C ILE A 510 15.14 5.77 26.84
N ASN A 511 14.37 6.00 25.79
CA ASN A 511 13.48 7.15 25.68
C ASN A 511 12.47 7.19 26.83
N TYR A 512 11.81 6.07 27.14
CA TYR A 512 10.89 6.01 28.30
C TYR A 512 11.57 6.36 29.63
N LEU A 513 12.83 5.96 29.82
CA LEU A 513 13.58 6.30 31.04
C LEU A 513 13.95 7.79 31.08
N GLN A 514 14.37 8.35 29.92
CA GLN A 514 14.71 9.78 29.82
C GLN A 514 13.52 10.68 30.05
N GLU A 515 12.34 10.33 29.53
CA GLU A 515 11.07 11.04 29.82
C GLU A 515 10.75 11.07 31.32
N LYS A 516 11.13 10.05 32.07
CA LYS A 516 10.99 9.97 33.53
C LYS A 516 12.19 10.54 34.29
N LYS A 517 13.11 11.21 33.59
CA LYS A 517 14.34 11.82 34.10
C LYS A 517 15.22 10.83 34.89
N ILE A 518 15.23 9.57 34.46
CA ILE A 518 16.10 8.53 35.03
C ILE A 518 17.52 8.73 34.51
N ARG A 519 18.47 8.80 35.45
CA ARG A 519 19.91 8.90 35.14
C ARG A 519 20.43 7.59 34.60
N LEU A 520 21.10 7.64 33.44
CA LEU A 520 21.68 6.51 32.72
C LEU A 520 23.19 6.72 32.54
N LYS A 521 23.92 5.63 32.47
CA LYS A 521 25.34 5.59 32.06
C LYS A 521 25.51 4.52 30.99
N SER A 522 26.41 4.73 30.04
CA SER A 522 26.78 3.73 29.04
C SER A 522 28.17 3.22 29.30
N SER A 523 28.37 1.92 29.10
CA SER A 523 29.68 1.29 29.20
C SER A 523 30.54 1.58 27.97
N SER A 524 31.79 2.02 28.16
CA SER A 524 32.78 2.21 27.10
C SER A 524 33.63 0.95 26.83
N LYS A 525 33.44 -0.12 27.59
CA LYS A 525 34.15 -1.38 27.46
C LYS A 525 33.21 -2.54 27.71
N SER A 526 33.49 -3.69 27.11
CA SER A 526 32.86 -4.94 27.45
C SER A 526 33.33 -5.47 28.81
N PHE A 527 32.45 -6.15 29.52
CA PHE A 527 32.77 -6.73 30.85
C PHE A 527 31.87 -7.93 31.15
N LYS A 528 32.21 -8.68 32.18
CA LYS A 528 31.45 -9.85 32.60
C LYS A 528 31.07 -9.72 34.08
N ILE A 529 29.80 -9.96 34.39
CA ILE A 529 29.32 -10.04 35.78
C ILE A 529 28.67 -11.42 35.97
N LYS A 530 29.27 -12.21 36.88
CA LYS A 530 28.88 -13.63 37.04
C LYS A 530 28.96 -14.35 35.68
N ASN A 531 27.86 -14.95 35.24
CA ASN A 531 27.79 -15.67 33.95
C ASN A 531 27.27 -14.79 32.80
N ASN A 532 26.96 -13.51 33.03
CA ASN A 532 26.45 -12.61 32.01
C ASN A 532 27.57 -11.77 31.41
N PHE A 533 27.68 -11.80 30.07
CA PHE A 533 28.53 -10.90 29.30
C PHE A 533 27.73 -9.64 28.93
N PHE A 534 28.34 -8.49 29.12
CA PHE A 534 27.82 -7.17 28.75
C PHE A 534 28.83 -6.51 27.82
N ASP A 535 28.41 -6.18 26.63
CA ASP A 535 29.26 -5.56 25.64
C ASP A 535 29.34 -4.04 25.86
N TYR A 536 30.31 -3.38 25.18
CA TYR A 536 30.34 -1.91 25.15
C TYR A 536 29.00 -1.38 24.69
N GLY A 537 28.60 -0.18 25.17
CA GLY A 537 27.26 0.35 24.94
C GLY A 537 26.19 -0.19 25.90
N SER A 538 26.49 -1.18 26.75
CA SER A 538 25.55 -1.62 27.80
C SER A 538 25.14 -0.46 28.69
N ILE A 539 23.86 -0.41 29.03
CA ILE A 539 23.28 0.70 29.80
C ILE A 539 23.22 0.33 31.29
N LEU A 540 23.86 1.14 32.10
CA LEU A 540 23.76 1.09 33.55
C LEU A 540 22.74 2.10 34.05
N ILE A 541 21.80 1.65 34.87
CA ILE A 541 20.83 2.44 35.61
C ILE A 541 21.22 2.37 37.08
N PRO A 542 21.99 3.34 37.62
CA PRO A 542 22.35 3.34 39.02
C PRO A 542 21.11 3.63 39.87
N VAL A 543 21.00 3.01 41.02
CA VAL A 543 19.94 3.33 42.01
C VAL A 543 20.32 4.59 42.78
N GLU A 544 21.58 4.73 43.14
CA GLU A 544 22.09 5.92 43.80
C GLU A 544 22.08 7.14 42.86
N GLY A 545 21.69 8.30 43.41
CA GLY A 545 21.62 9.55 42.66
C GLY A 545 20.40 9.67 41.73
N GLN A 546 19.43 8.77 41.84
CA GLN A 546 18.10 8.94 41.22
C GLN A 546 17.21 9.82 42.09
N SER A 547 16.27 10.51 41.47
CA SER A 547 15.21 11.27 42.20
C SER A 547 14.13 10.35 42.76
N GLN A 548 14.07 9.11 42.35
CA GLN A 548 13.06 8.12 42.75
C GLN A 548 13.63 7.15 43.79
N LYS A 549 12.77 6.68 44.69
CA LYS A 549 13.11 5.60 45.63
C LYS A 549 13.35 4.28 44.92
N PRO A 550 14.21 3.37 45.43
CA PRO A 550 14.54 2.10 44.79
C PRO A 550 13.32 1.26 44.36
N GLU A 551 12.27 1.21 45.22
CA GLU A 551 11.05 0.44 44.93
C GLU A 551 10.26 1.05 43.76
N LYS A 552 10.19 2.38 43.66
CA LYS A 552 9.54 3.07 42.54
C LYS A 552 10.30 2.88 41.26
N LEU A 553 11.65 2.91 41.30
CA LEU A 553 12.50 2.64 40.16
C LEU A 553 12.31 1.19 39.66
N PHE A 554 12.30 0.20 40.57
CA PHE A 554 12.06 -1.19 40.24
C PHE A 554 10.71 -1.41 39.52
N ASN A 555 9.64 -0.83 40.07
CA ASN A 555 8.31 -0.91 39.48
C ASN A 555 8.26 -0.23 38.10
N LEU A 556 8.91 0.91 37.94
CA LEU A 556 9.02 1.60 36.66
C LEU A 556 9.76 0.73 35.62
N LEU A 557 10.92 0.17 35.99
CA LEU A 557 11.71 -0.71 35.11
C LEU A 557 10.92 -1.96 34.73
N THR A 558 10.20 -2.56 35.67
CA THR A 558 9.35 -3.72 35.39
C THR A 558 8.27 -3.38 34.35
N ASN A 559 7.60 -2.23 34.50
CA ASN A 559 6.58 -1.80 33.56
C ASN A 559 7.16 -1.52 32.15
N ILE A 560 8.27 -0.79 32.07
CA ILE A 560 8.93 -0.49 30.78
C ILE A 560 9.48 -1.76 30.14
N SER A 561 10.09 -2.66 30.92
CA SER A 561 10.60 -3.97 30.50
C SER A 561 9.48 -4.80 29.85
N ASN A 562 8.33 -4.92 30.54
CA ASN A 562 7.17 -5.63 29.99
C ASN A 562 6.67 -5.01 28.68
N LYS A 563 6.62 -3.66 28.61
CA LYS A 563 6.13 -2.93 27.44
C LYS A 563 7.05 -3.09 26.22
N THR A 564 8.37 -3.04 26.45
CA THR A 564 9.38 -3.02 25.38
C THR A 564 9.92 -4.39 25.01
N GLY A 565 9.75 -5.40 25.86
CA GLY A 565 10.35 -6.72 25.70
C GLY A 565 11.82 -6.83 26.15
N ILE A 566 12.39 -5.75 26.72
CA ILE A 566 13.82 -5.71 27.13
C ILE A 566 14.03 -6.34 28.48
N ASP A 567 15.02 -7.24 28.58
CA ASP A 567 15.44 -7.82 29.87
C ASP A 567 16.40 -6.90 30.62
N VAL A 568 16.14 -6.76 31.91
CA VAL A 568 16.90 -5.90 32.84
C VAL A 568 17.56 -6.75 33.92
N HIS A 569 18.88 -6.64 34.06
CA HIS A 569 19.66 -7.44 35.00
C HIS A 569 19.98 -6.64 36.25
N ALA A 570 19.50 -7.09 37.41
CA ALA A 570 19.80 -6.49 38.71
C ALA A 570 21.26 -6.74 39.13
N LEU A 571 21.89 -5.72 39.71
CA LEU A 571 23.23 -5.79 40.26
C LEU A 571 23.15 -5.87 41.78
N SER A 572 23.99 -6.73 42.38
CA SER A 572 24.13 -6.88 43.85
C SER A 572 25.33 -6.13 44.40
N SER A 573 26.25 -5.70 43.55
CA SER A 573 27.47 -4.95 43.95
C SER A 573 28.03 -4.17 42.76
N GLY A 574 28.90 -3.18 43.04
CA GLY A 574 29.69 -2.51 42.01
C GLY A 574 30.88 -3.37 41.59
N TYR A 575 31.35 -3.09 40.40
CA TYR A 575 32.59 -3.66 39.86
C TYR A 575 33.60 -2.54 39.68
#